data_9b59445ac03f10891047dafa0f4725e0
#
_entry.id   9b59445ac03f10891047dafa0f4725e0
#
_cell.length_a   1.000
_cell.length_b   1.000
_cell.length_c   1.000
_cell.angle_alpha   90.00
_cell.angle_beta   90.00
_cell.angle_gamma   90.00
#
_symmetry.space_group_name_H-M   'P 1'
#
loop_
_entity.id
_entity.type
_entity.pdbx_description
1 polymer ?
#
loop_
_entity_poly.entity_id
_entity_poly.type
_entity_poly.pdbx_seq_one_letter_code
_entity_poly.pdbx_strand_id
1 'polypeptide(L)'
;MKELEEYAKINNIPIMQKDGILYLINYIKENNIKNILEIGSAIGYSSIMMASINSDIRITTIERDKDRYDLAVFNIKKYNLDKQINIIYGDAVDTDITGMYDLIFIDAAKGKNIFFFEKYKNNLVKGGTIITDNLSFHGLVEDSDLVKTKNQRGIVNKIKDFISFLDNNEEFATEYIPVGDKIAISKRRSGYE
;
A
#
# COMPACT_ATOMS: atom_id res chain seq x y z
N MET A 1 -1.10 10.18 -16.45
CA MET A 1 -0.30 9.18 -15.72
C MET A 1 1.20 9.32 -16.01
N LYS A 2 1.66 9.27 -17.26
CA LYS A 2 3.10 9.46 -17.59
C LYS A 2 3.70 10.73 -16.97
N GLU A 3 3.00 11.85 -17.02
CA GLU A 3 3.44 13.12 -16.41
C GLU A 3 3.68 12.98 -14.89
N LEU A 4 2.83 12.23 -14.18
CA LEU A 4 2.95 11.99 -12.74
C LEU A 4 4.15 11.08 -12.43
N GLU A 5 4.37 10.05 -13.26
CA GLU A 5 5.54 9.15 -13.18
C GLU A 5 6.85 9.92 -13.44
N GLU A 6 6.87 10.79 -14.45
CA GLU A 6 8.02 11.64 -14.75
C GLU A 6 8.31 12.63 -13.63
N TYR A 7 7.27 13.27 -13.10
CA TYR A 7 7.40 14.18 -11.95
C TYR A 7 8.00 13.45 -10.73
N ALA A 8 7.48 12.28 -10.40
CA ALA A 8 7.98 11.46 -9.29
C ALA A 8 9.47 11.12 -9.50
N LYS A 9 9.86 10.72 -10.72
CA LYS A 9 11.24 10.39 -11.06
C LYS A 9 12.18 11.59 -10.94
N ILE A 10 11.79 12.75 -11.46
CA ILE A 10 12.61 13.98 -11.43
C ILE A 10 12.82 14.45 -9.97
N ASN A 11 11.79 14.33 -9.14
CA ASN A 11 11.82 14.79 -7.75
C ASN A 11 12.21 13.71 -6.75
N ASN A 12 12.65 12.52 -7.21
CA ASN A 12 13.00 11.37 -6.36
C ASN A 12 11.92 11.00 -5.35
N ILE A 13 10.65 11.10 -5.75
CA ILE A 13 9.53 10.69 -4.92
C ILE A 13 9.28 9.19 -5.16
N PRO A 14 9.32 8.35 -4.12
CA PRO A 14 9.03 6.93 -4.28
C PRO A 14 7.56 6.75 -4.63
N ILE A 15 7.29 6.08 -5.74
CA ILE A 15 5.98 5.60 -6.16
C ILE A 15 6.08 4.10 -6.47
N MET A 16 4.96 3.40 -6.40
CA MET A 16 4.90 1.98 -6.72
C MET A 16 5.46 1.70 -8.14
N GLN A 17 6.24 0.64 -8.27
CA GLN A 17 6.79 0.24 -9.58
C GLN A 17 5.68 -0.16 -10.55
N LYS A 18 5.93 0.02 -11.85
CA LYS A 18 4.91 -0.13 -12.89
C LYS A 18 4.27 -1.51 -12.93
N ASP A 19 5.06 -2.56 -12.80
CA ASP A 19 4.55 -3.93 -12.82
C ASP A 19 3.71 -4.23 -11.57
N GLY A 20 4.12 -3.68 -10.41
CA GLY A 20 3.38 -3.79 -9.16
C GLY A 20 2.02 -3.10 -9.23
N ILE A 21 1.96 -1.86 -9.72
CA ILE A 21 0.69 -1.13 -9.85
C ILE A 21 -0.24 -1.79 -10.88
N LEU A 22 0.29 -2.33 -11.99
CA LEU A 22 -0.51 -3.06 -12.96
C LEU A 22 -1.08 -4.35 -12.37
N TYR A 23 -0.30 -5.07 -11.57
CA TYR A 23 -0.77 -6.24 -10.85
C TYR A 23 -1.90 -5.87 -9.87
N LEU A 24 -1.71 -4.81 -9.06
CA LEU A 24 -2.71 -4.32 -8.10
C LEU A 24 -4.03 -3.95 -8.81
N ILE A 25 -3.96 -3.25 -9.95
CA ILE A 25 -5.14 -2.90 -10.77
C ILE A 25 -5.88 -4.16 -11.24
N ASN A 26 -5.16 -5.16 -11.73
CA ASN A 26 -5.77 -6.40 -12.19
C ASN A 26 -6.40 -7.17 -11.02
N TYR A 27 -5.73 -7.23 -9.87
CA TYR A 27 -6.26 -7.84 -8.65
C TYR A 27 -7.58 -7.18 -8.21
N ILE A 28 -7.64 -5.84 -8.22
CA ILE A 28 -8.85 -5.08 -7.89
C ILE A 28 -10.01 -5.43 -8.83
N LYS A 29 -9.74 -5.52 -10.14
CA LYS A 29 -10.75 -5.86 -11.16
C LYS A 29 -11.26 -7.29 -10.99
N GLU A 30 -10.36 -8.26 -10.86
CA GLU A 30 -10.69 -9.69 -10.78
C GLU A 30 -11.46 -10.04 -9.51
N ASN A 31 -11.22 -9.32 -8.41
CA ASN A 31 -11.89 -9.53 -7.13
C ASN A 31 -13.06 -8.57 -6.88
N ASN A 32 -13.47 -7.74 -7.87
CA ASN A 32 -14.58 -6.78 -7.77
C ASN A 32 -14.48 -5.84 -6.55
N ILE A 33 -13.27 -5.42 -6.20
CA ILE A 33 -12.99 -4.55 -5.07
C ILE A 33 -13.52 -3.14 -5.34
N LYS A 34 -14.21 -2.54 -4.36
CA LYS A 34 -14.81 -1.20 -4.47
C LYS A 34 -14.31 -0.24 -3.40
N ASN A 35 -14.18 -0.69 -2.16
CA ASN A 35 -13.78 0.14 -1.02
C ASN A 35 -12.35 -0.17 -0.62
N ILE A 36 -11.46 0.80 -0.72
CA ILE A 36 -10.03 0.62 -0.51
C ILE A 36 -9.55 1.59 0.58
N LEU A 37 -8.82 1.07 1.55
CA LEU A 37 -8.01 1.86 2.48
C LEU A 37 -6.55 1.78 2.03
N GLU A 38 -5.91 2.91 1.81
CA GLU A 38 -4.50 3.00 1.47
C GLU A 38 -3.72 3.69 2.59
N ILE A 39 -2.61 3.10 3.00
CA ILE A 39 -1.69 3.63 4.00
C ILE A 39 -0.42 4.10 3.30
N GLY A 40 -0.30 5.42 3.12
CA GLY A 40 0.77 6.06 2.38
C GLY A 40 0.42 6.36 0.93
N SER A 41 -0.06 7.57 0.65
CA SER A 41 -0.42 7.97 -0.72
C SER A 41 0.73 8.58 -1.50
N ALA A 42 1.80 9.03 -0.83
CA ALA A 42 2.81 9.92 -1.41
C ALA A 42 2.13 11.06 -2.19
N ILE A 43 2.35 11.15 -3.51
CA ILE A 43 1.72 12.16 -4.37
C ILE A 43 0.37 11.72 -4.98
N GLY A 44 -0.23 10.64 -4.47
CA GLY A 44 -1.52 10.10 -4.90
C GLY A 44 -1.48 9.20 -6.13
N TYR A 45 -0.29 8.73 -6.55
CA TYR A 45 -0.15 7.93 -7.78
C TYR A 45 -0.97 6.63 -7.74
N SER A 46 -0.78 5.80 -6.74
CA SER A 46 -1.49 4.54 -6.55
C SER A 46 -3.00 4.74 -6.40
N SER A 47 -3.43 5.68 -5.55
CA SER A 47 -4.85 6.03 -5.38
C SER A 47 -5.50 6.45 -6.71
N ILE A 48 -4.84 7.31 -7.49
CA ILE A 48 -5.35 7.76 -8.79
C ILE A 48 -5.44 6.58 -9.77
N MET A 49 -4.43 5.72 -9.82
CA MET A 49 -4.43 4.53 -10.66
C MET A 49 -5.56 3.57 -10.30
N MET A 50 -5.76 3.30 -9.01
CA MET A 50 -6.84 2.44 -8.52
C MET A 50 -8.23 3.05 -8.80
N ALA A 51 -8.45 4.33 -8.49
CA ALA A 51 -9.73 5.01 -8.73
C ALA A 51 -10.09 5.11 -10.22
N SER A 52 -9.06 5.20 -11.10
CA SER A 52 -9.26 5.27 -12.55
C SER A 52 -9.78 3.97 -13.19
N ILE A 53 -9.89 2.88 -12.44
CA ILE A 53 -10.41 1.59 -12.93
C ILE A 53 -11.90 1.73 -13.32
N ASN A 54 -12.72 2.32 -12.44
CA ASN A 54 -14.14 2.62 -12.69
C ASN A 54 -14.67 3.62 -11.64
N SER A 55 -15.87 4.16 -11.89
CA SER A 55 -16.50 5.19 -11.05
C SER A 55 -17.06 4.68 -9.70
N ASP A 56 -17.13 3.38 -9.49
CA ASP A 56 -17.66 2.77 -8.24
C ASP A 56 -16.62 2.66 -7.14
N ILE A 57 -15.33 2.75 -7.49
CA ILE A 57 -14.25 2.65 -6.53
C ILE A 57 -14.24 3.86 -5.60
N ARG A 58 -14.11 3.60 -4.31
CA ARG A 58 -13.94 4.58 -3.24
C ARG A 58 -12.67 4.29 -2.49
N ILE A 59 -11.83 5.30 -2.33
CA ILE A 59 -10.53 5.17 -1.67
C ILE A 59 -10.48 6.16 -0.52
N THR A 60 -10.10 5.66 0.65
CA THR A 60 -9.60 6.48 1.75
C THR A 60 -8.10 6.27 1.81
N THR A 61 -7.32 7.35 1.73
CA THR A 61 -5.85 7.27 1.81
C THR A 61 -5.30 8.22 2.84
N ILE A 62 -4.16 7.87 3.46
CA ILE A 62 -3.54 8.64 4.54
C ILE A 62 -2.13 9.02 4.12
N GLU A 63 -1.78 10.32 4.25
CA GLU A 63 -0.43 10.82 4.02
C GLU A 63 -0.02 11.76 5.16
N ARG A 64 1.17 11.53 5.73
CA ARG A 64 1.69 12.29 6.86
C ARG A 64 2.60 13.45 6.45
N ASP A 65 3.25 13.34 5.31
CA ASP A 65 4.12 14.38 4.78
C ASP A 65 3.26 15.47 4.14
N LYS A 66 3.35 16.69 4.66
CA LYS A 66 2.50 17.80 4.24
C LYS A 66 2.67 18.17 2.77
N ASP A 67 3.90 18.18 2.29
CA ASP A 67 4.19 18.55 0.90
C ASP A 67 3.65 17.48 -0.07
N ARG A 68 3.80 16.20 0.28
CA ARG A 68 3.24 15.10 -0.49
C ARG A 68 1.72 15.08 -0.46
N TYR A 69 1.14 15.33 0.72
CA TYR A 69 -0.31 15.46 0.85
C TYR A 69 -0.86 16.57 -0.05
N ASP A 70 -0.27 17.77 -0.05
CA ASP A 70 -0.72 18.89 -0.88
C ASP A 70 -0.59 18.56 -2.38
N LEU A 71 0.49 17.90 -2.78
CA LEU A 71 0.66 17.40 -4.14
C LEU A 71 -0.38 16.32 -4.50
N ALA A 72 -0.68 15.41 -3.58
CA ALA A 72 -1.70 14.39 -3.80
C ALA A 72 -3.09 15.03 -3.98
N VAL A 73 -3.46 15.99 -3.13
CA VAL A 73 -4.72 16.76 -3.28
C VAL A 73 -4.79 17.46 -4.65
N PHE A 74 -3.69 18.11 -5.06
CA PHE A 74 -3.62 18.77 -6.38
C PHE A 74 -3.80 17.74 -7.51
N ASN A 75 -3.08 16.62 -7.45
CA ASN A 75 -3.14 15.59 -8.49
C ASN A 75 -4.54 14.94 -8.56
N ILE A 76 -5.13 14.57 -7.42
CA ILE A 76 -6.49 13.99 -7.35
C ILE A 76 -7.50 14.91 -8.04
N LYS A 77 -7.45 16.21 -7.77
CA LYS A 77 -8.32 17.20 -8.43
C LYS A 77 -8.02 17.33 -9.93
N LYS A 78 -6.74 17.37 -10.31
CA LYS A 78 -6.30 17.43 -11.72
C LYS A 78 -6.86 16.28 -12.55
N TYR A 79 -6.99 15.09 -11.95
CA TYR A 79 -7.56 13.90 -12.60
C TYR A 79 -9.10 13.76 -12.40
N ASN A 80 -9.76 14.73 -11.75
CA ASN A 80 -11.20 14.74 -11.46
C ASN A 80 -11.67 13.54 -10.62
N LEU A 81 -10.85 13.09 -9.67
CA LEU A 81 -11.09 11.92 -8.81
C LEU A 81 -11.41 12.30 -7.35
N ASP A 82 -11.62 13.56 -7.06
CA ASP A 82 -11.94 14.09 -5.73
C ASP A 82 -13.27 13.58 -5.14
N LYS A 83 -14.16 13.04 -5.98
CA LYS A 83 -15.37 12.35 -5.53
C LYS A 83 -15.19 10.88 -5.18
N GLN A 84 -14.08 10.28 -5.62
CA GLN A 84 -13.74 8.87 -5.39
C GLN A 84 -12.66 8.69 -4.34
N ILE A 85 -11.75 9.66 -4.19
CA ILE A 85 -10.60 9.59 -3.29
C ILE A 85 -10.75 10.61 -2.17
N ASN A 86 -10.85 10.10 -0.95
CA ASN A 86 -10.78 10.88 0.29
C ASN A 86 -9.37 10.76 0.86
N ILE A 87 -8.59 11.84 0.83
CA ILE A 87 -7.24 11.87 1.40
C ILE A 87 -7.24 12.55 2.76
N ILE A 88 -6.60 11.90 3.74
CA ILE A 88 -6.48 12.37 5.12
C ILE A 88 -5.03 12.80 5.35
N TYR A 89 -4.83 14.04 5.80
CA TYR A 89 -3.54 14.50 6.31
C TYR A 89 -3.35 14.01 7.75
N GLY A 90 -2.37 13.13 7.98
CA GLY A 90 -2.09 12.59 9.31
C GLY A 90 -1.10 11.41 9.29
N ASP A 91 -0.55 11.08 10.46
CA ASP A 91 0.22 9.84 10.61
C ASP A 91 -0.77 8.68 10.81
N ALA A 92 -0.64 7.65 10.00
CA ALA A 92 -1.46 6.44 10.10
C ALA A 92 -1.32 5.71 11.46
N VAL A 93 -0.27 6.01 12.23
CA VAL A 93 -0.13 5.52 13.62
C VAL A 93 -1.24 6.07 14.49
N ASP A 94 -1.57 7.35 14.35
CA ASP A 94 -2.48 8.09 15.21
C ASP A 94 -3.87 8.28 14.60
N THR A 95 -4.00 8.05 13.27
CA THR A 95 -5.26 8.24 12.55
C THR A 95 -6.19 7.06 12.77
N ASP A 96 -7.36 7.29 13.35
CA ASP A 96 -8.40 6.29 13.45
C ASP A 96 -9.29 6.34 12.21
N ILE A 97 -9.53 5.18 11.62
CA ILE A 97 -10.35 5.02 10.42
C ILE A 97 -11.67 4.36 10.81
N THR A 98 -12.75 4.97 10.38
CA THR A 98 -14.09 4.39 10.46
C THR A 98 -14.48 3.83 9.09
N GLY A 99 -15.18 2.69 9.08
CA GLY A 99 -15.64 2.04 7.86
C GLY A 99 -14.97 0.69 7.62
N MET A 100 -15.53 -0.01 6.63
CA MET A 100 -15.09 -1.35 6.24
C MET A 100 -14.64 -1.32 4.78
N TYR A 101 -13.54 -2.03 4.50
CA TYR A 101 -12.87 -2.01 3.21
C TYR A 101 -12.73 -3.42 2.65
N ASP A 102 -12.87 -3.55 1.34
CA ASP A 102 -12.63 -4.81 0.61
C ASP A 102 -11.13 -5.10 0.51
N LEU A 103 -10.34 -4.03 0.42
CA LEU A 103 -8.88 -4.05 0.30
C LEU A 103 -8.26 -3.01 1.23
N ILE A 104 -7.23 -3.43 1.95
CA ILE A 104 -6.31 -2.52 2.65
C ILE A 104 -4.96 -2.62 1.95
N PHE A 105 -4.47 -1.51 1.40
CA PHE A 105 -3.19 -1.41 0.72
C PHE A 105 -2.18 -0.69 1.61
N ILE A 106 -1.10 -1.36 1.99
CA ILE A 106 -0.04 -0.81 2.85
C ILE A 106 1.21 -0.54 2.00
N ASP A 107 1.44 0.72 1.69
CA ASP A 107 2.64 1.23 1.01
C ASP A 107 3.26 2.39 1.81
N ALA A 108 3.50 2.14 3.09
CA ALA A 108 4.02 3.13 4.02
C ALA A 108 5.46 2.79 4.47
N ALA A 109 5.91 3.47 5.54
CA ALA A 109 7.24 3.26 6.10
C ALA A 109 7.46 1.80 6.55
N LYS A 110 8.31 1.09 5.83
CA LYS A 110 8.63 -0.35 5.97
C LYS A 110 8.86 -0.86 7.40
N GLY A 111 9.24 0.03 8.30
CA GLY A 111 9.47 -0.30 9.70
C GLY A 111 8.22 -0.43 10.57
N LYS A 112 7.02 -0.20 10.03
CA LYS A 112 5.74 -0.22 10.77
C LYS A 112 4.70 -1.16 10.14
N ASN A 113 5.08 -2.03 9.21
CA ASN A 113 4.13 -2.89 8.49
C ASN A 113 3.32 -3.79 9.43
N ILE A 114 3.95 -4.44 10.42
CA ILE A 114 3.23 -5.25 11.44
C ILE A 114 2.20 -4.39 12.16
N PHE A 115 2.60 -3.19 12.60
CA PHE A 115 1.70 -2.28 13.31
C PHE A 115 0.50 -1.88 12.45
N PHE A 116 0.72 -1.48 11.20
CA PHE A 116 -0.37 -1.09 10.30
C PHE A 116 -1.28 -2.27 9.96
N PHE A 117 -0.70 -3.46 9.74
CA PHE A 117 -1.45 -4.67 9.51
C PHE A 117 -2.40 -4.97 10.67
N GLU A 118 -1.87 -5.00 11.90
CA GLU A 118 -2.65 -5.29 13.11
C GLU A 118 -3.68 -4.19 13.42
N LYS A 119 -3.31 -2.91 13.24
CA LYS A 119 -4.22 -1.78 13.48
C LYS A 119 -5.42 -1.82 12.55
N TYR A 120 -5.19 -1.99 11.26
CA TYR A 120 -6.22 -1.80 10.25
C TYR A 120 -6.94 -3.10 9.83
N LYS A 121 -6.44 -4.28 10.20
CA LYS A 121 -7.14 -5.54 9.87
C LYS A 121 -8.61 -5.57 10.35
N ASN A 122 -8.94 -4.85 11.42
CA ASN A 122 -10.30 -4.75 11.93
C ASN A 122 -11.25 -3.90 11.04
N ASN A 123 -10.68 -3.13 10.12
CA ASN A 123 -11.42 -2.39 9.09
C ASN A 123 -11.63 -3.20 7.80
N LEU A 124 -11.24 -4.48 7.78
CA LEU A 124 -11.37 -5.34 6.61
C LEU A 124 -12.69 -6.10 6.67
N VAL A 125 -13.45 -6.07 5.57
CA VAL A 125 -14.67 -6.89 5.43
C VAL A 125 -14.34 -8.39 5.52
N LYS A 126 -15.35 -9.20 5.78
CA LYS A 126 -15.24 -10.65 5.68
C LYS A 126 -14.73 -11.07 4.30
N GLY A 127 -13.69 -11.91 4.27
CA GLY A 127 -13.04 -12.34 3.02
C GLY A 127 -12.26 -11.26 2.28
N GLY A 128 -12.08 -10.08 2.89
CA GLY A 128 -11.26 -9.00 2.35
C GLY A 128 -9.77 -9.34 2.36
N THR A 129 -8.98 -8.47 1.75
CA THR A 129 -7.55 -8.70 1.51
C THR A 129 -6.71 -7.53 2.01
N ILE A 130 -5.55 -7.82 2.59
CA ILE A 130 -4.50 -6.84 2.85
C ILE A 130 -3.38 -7.07 1.84
N ILE A 131 -3.00 -6.04 1.09
CA ILE A 131 -1.85 -6.07 0.17
C ILE A 131 -0.77 -5.15 0.73
N THR A 132 0.47 -5.66 0.80
CA THR A 132 1.63 -4.88 1.24
C THR A 132 2.70 -4.89 0.16
N ASP A 133 3.21 -3.70 -0.21
CA ASP A 133 4.28 -3.54 -1.20
C ASP A 133 5.67 -3.48 -0.55
N ASN A 134 6.70 -3.62 -1.39
CA ASN A 134 8.10 -3.39 -1.07
C ASN A 134 8.75 -4.43 -0.13
N LEU A 135 8.45 -5.70 -0.30
CA LEU A 135 9.02 -6.77 0.54
C LEU A 135 10.41 -7.24 0.11
N SER A 136 10.91 -6.84 -1.07
CA SER A 136 12.28 -7.12 -1.53
C SER A 136 13.27 -6.03 -1.13
N PHE A 137 12.80 -4.78 -1.03
CA PHE A 137 13.65 -3.61 -0.81
C PHE A 137 14.81 -3.58 -1.81
N HIS A 138 14.45 -3.62 -3.10
CA HIS A 138 15.39 -3.62 -4.22
C HIS A 138 16.39 -4.80 -4.20
N GLY A 139 15.96 -5.98 -3.77
CA GLY A 139 16.78 -7.19 -3.67
C GLY A 139 17.61 -7.32 -2.39
N LEU A 140 17.58 -6.31 -1.51
CA LEU A 140 18.37 -6.32 -0.27
C LEU A 140 17.90 -7.36 0.77
N VAL A 141 16.63 -7.78 0.66
CA VAL A 141 16.06 -8.79 1.58
C VAL A 141 16.54 -10.19 1.19
N GLU A 142 16.64 -10.46 -0.10
CA GLU A 142 17.08 -11.73 -0.67
C GLU A 142 18.61 -11.88 -0.62
N ASP A 143 19.35 -10.79 -0.88
CA ASP A 143 20.81 -10.77 -0.94
C ASP A 143 21.40 -9.82 0.12
N SER A 144 21.86 -10.40 1.23
CA SER A 144 22.45 -9.64 2.34
C SER A 144 23.80 -8.98 1.99
N ASP A 145 24.49 -9.43 0.94
CA ASP A 145 25.79 -8.87 0.54
C ASP A 145 25.63 -7.50 -0.13
N LEU A 146 24.41 -7.19 -0.61
CA LEU A 146 24.06 -5.88 -1.13
C LEU A 146 23.83 -4.82 -0.04
N VAL A 147 23.70 -5.23 1.24
CA VAL A 147 23.42 -4.33 2.36
C VAL A 147 24.68 -3.58 2.78
N LYS A 148 24.79 -2.31 2.41
CA LYS A 148 26.00 -1.48 2.63
C LYS A 148 25.96 -0.68 3.92
N THR A 149 24.79 -0.30 4.42
CA THR A 149 24.67 0.64 5.55
C THR A 149 23.90 0.03 6.74
N LYS A 150 24.16 0.58 7.94
CA LYS A 150 23.42 0.20 9.15
C LYS A 150 21.91 0.48 9.00
N ASN A 151 21.55 1.58 8.34
CA ASN A 151 20.17 1.92 8.09
C ASN A 151 19.47 0.89 7.18
N GLN A 152 20.10 0.49 6.06
CA GLN A 152 19.59 -0.55 5.18
C GLN A 152 19.40 -1.87 5.95
N ARG A 153 20.38 -2.26 6.78
CA ARG A 153 20.30 -3.47 7.61
C ARG A 153 19.10 -3.42 8.56
N GLY A 154 18.87 -2.27 9.20
CA GLY A 154 17.72 -2.07 10.07
C GLY A 154 16.39 -2.22 9.33
N ILE A 155 16.28 -1.71 8.10
CA ILE A 155 15.08 -1.84 7.25
C ILE A 155 14.89 -3.30 6.82
N VAL A 156 15.95 -3.95 6.32
CA VAL A 156 15.92 -5.37 5.90
C VAL A 156 15.45 -6.28 7.04
N ASN A 157 15.97 -6.08 8.25
CA ASN A 157 15.56 -6.87 9.42
C ASN A 157 14.05 -6.69 9.69
N LYS A 158 13.54 -5.47 9.67
CA LYS A 158 12.11 -5.20 9.88
C LYS A 158 11.21 -5.82 8.79
N ILE A 159 11.69 -5.88 7.55
CA ILE A 159 10.95 -6.57 6.47
C ILE A 159 10.97 -8.08 6.71
N LYS A 160 12.12 -8.66 7.11
CA LYS A 160 12.21 -10.08 7.46
C LYS A 160 11.32 -10.45 8.65
N ASP A 161 11.27 -9.59 9.67
CA ASP A 161 10.36 -9.75 10.82
C ASP A 161 8.89 -9.73 10.36
N PHE A 162 8.54 -8.83 9.42
CA PHE A 162 7.20 -8.76 8.86
C PHE A 162 6.85 -10.00 8.01
N ILE A 163 7.77 -10.49 7.19
CA ILE A 163 7.58 -11.74 6.43
C ILE A 163 7.35 -12.90 7.41
N SER A 164 8.17 -13.02 8.45
CA SER A 164 7.99 -14.04 9.49
C SER A 164 6.65 -13.92 10.22
N PHE A 165 6.19 -12.68 10.48
CA PHE A 165 4.87 -12.42 11.04
C PHE A 165 3.75 -12.90 10.10
N LEU A 166 3.86 -12.65 8.80
CA LEU A 166 2.87 -13.11 7.81
C LEU A 166 2.85 -14.64 7.67
N ASP A 167 4.03 -15.27 7.63
CA ASP A 167 4.16 -16.73 7.48
C ASP A 167 3.58 -17.50 8.67
N ASN A 168 3.65 -16.92 9.87
CA ASN A 168 3.11 -17.51 11.10
C ASN A 168 1.71 -17.00 11.45
N ASN A 169 1.05 -16.23 10.57
CA ASN A 169 -0.27 -15.66 10.86
C ASN A 169 -1.37 -16.70 10.68
N GLU A 170 -2.08 -17.02 11.76
CA GLU A 170 -3.17 -17.99 11.74
C GLU A 170 -4.47 -17.41 11.12
N GLU A 171 -4.70 -16.11 11.27
CA GLU A 171 -5.89 -15.40 10.80
C GLU A 171 -5.86 -15.18 9.27
N PHE A 172 -4.67 -14.98 8.70
CA PHE A 172 -4.51 -14.68 7.28
C PHE A 172 -3.68 -15.76 6.56
N ALA A 173 -4.05 -16.06 5.31
CA ALA A 173 -3.22 -16.80 4.38
C ALA A 173 -2.50 -15.81 3.46
N THR A 174 -1.17 -15.86 3.43
CA THR A 174 -0.36 -14.94 2.63
C THR A 174 0.28 -15.63 1.45
N GLU A 175 0.20 -14.97 0.29
CA GLU A 175 0.90 -15.32 -0.95
C GLU A 175 1.86 -14.19 -1.32
N TYR A 176 3.05 -14.53 -1.81
CA TYR A 176 4.07 -13.58 -2.24
C TYR A 176 4.19 -13.54 -3.75
N ILE A 177 4.01 -12.37 -4.34
CA ILE A 177 4.04 -12.17 -5.78
C ILE A 177 5.33 -11.44 -6.16
N PRO A 178 6.18 -12.03 -7.02
CA PRO A 178 7.48 -11.46 -7.39
C PRO A 178 7.32 -10.40 -8.51
N VAL A 179 6.49 -9.39 -8.27
CA VAL A 179 6.29 -8.24 -9.18
C VAL A 179 6.67 -6.95 -8.47
N GLY A 180 7.18 -5.98 -9.23
CA GLY A 180 7.67 -4.73 -8.65
C GLY A 180 8.77 -4.97 -7.62
N ASP A 181 8.58 -4.45 -6.41
CA ASP A 181 9.48 -4.69 -5.26
C ASP A 181 8.96 -5.80 -4.33
N LYS A 182 8.30 -6.83 -4.89
CA LYS A 182 7.67 -7.97 -4.23
C LYS A 182 6.49 -7.60 -3.33
N ILE A 183 5.34 -8.15 -3.64
CA ILE A 183 4.06 -7.86 -2.99
C ILE A 183 3.63 -9.05 -2.14
N ALA A 184 3.11 -8.80 -0.92
CA ALA A 184 2.36 -9.80 -0.16
C ALA A 184 0.86 -9.57 -0.31
N ILE A 185 0.12 -10.65 -0.55
CA ILE A 185 -1.34 -10.70 -0.57
C ILE A 185 -1.79 -11.57 0.59
N SER A 186 -2.36 -10.94 1.61
CA SER A 186 -2.85 -11.61 2.81
C SER A 186 -4.36 -11.62 2.83
N LYS A 187 -4.96 -12.79 2.63
CA LYS A 187 -6.41 -12.97 2.61
C LYS A 187 -6.88 -13.57 3.93
N ARG A 188 -7.90 -12.96 4.54
CA ARG A 188 -8.46 -13.49 5.80
C ARG A 188 -9.06 -14.87 5.60
N ARG A 189 -8.71 -15.82 6.45
CA ARG A 189 -9.22 -17.20 6.42
C ARG A 189 -10.68 -17.23 6.88
N SER A 190 -11.47 -18.13 6.31
CA SER A 190 -12.82 -18.41 6.81
C SER A 190 -12.74 -18.93 8.26
N GLY A 191 -13.54 -18.36 9.17
CA GLY A 191 -13.55 -18.70 10.59
C GLY A 191 -12.92 -17.66 11.51
N TYR A 192 -12.27 -16.63 10.97
CA TYR A 192 -11.75 -15.47 11.71
C TYR A 192 -12.56 -14.20 11.35
N GLU A 193 -13.84 -14.21 11.70
CA GLU A 193 -14.79 -13.15 11.31
C GLU A 193 -15.16 -12.22 12.46
#